data_352ed7784bc518f6f1106b3c22ebc422
#
_entry.id   352ed7784bc518f6f1106b3c22ebc422
#
_cell.length_a   1.000
_cell.length_b   1.000
_cell.length_c   1.000
_cell.angle_alpha   90.00
_cell.angle_beta   90.00
_cell.angle_gamma   90.00
#
_symmetry.space_group_name_H-M   'P 1'
#
loop_
_entity.id
_entity.type
_entity.pdbx_description
1 polymer ?
#
loop_
_entity_poly.entity_id
_entity_poly.type
_entity_poly.pdbx_seq_one_letter_code
_entity_poly.pdbx_strand_id
1 'polypeptide(L)'
;MNQAIREAYRTFVIFRSLAAVFRYTRPALDFRYIALEGPPGVGKTALAERLAAHVDATTVLEETDNPFLGDFYAERPGAALQAQLFFLLNRHRQQESLRQADLFSQATICDYLFEKDRIYAYLNLDDNDLFIYQRLYELLARDVALPDLVVYLQAPTELLNKRLRAREAEADAYRPNPAYIQKLNEAYQHFFFHYAATPLLVVETSQLDLTGSDDTLDDLLKQIRGMGRGTRYYVPRTRG
;
A
#
# COMPACT_ATOMS: atom_id res chain seq x y z
N MET A 1 32.15 -42.58 18.38
CA MET A 1 31.15 -41.75 17.72
C MET A 1 30.44 -42.60 16.68
N ASN A 2 29.16 -42.91 16.90
CA ASN A 2 28.41 -43.97 16.26
C ASN A 2 28.15 -43.67 14.77
N GLN A 3 28.23 -44.70 13.91
CA GLN A 3 28.08 -44.58 12.44
C GLN A 3 26.74 -43.92 12.05
N ALA A 4 25.67 -44.16 12.78
CA ALA A 4 24.37 -43.56 12.62
C ALA A 4 24.37 -41.99 12.80
N ILE A 5 25.23 -41.47 13.68
CA ILE A 5 25.38 -40.03 13.92
C ILE A 5 26.11 -39.38 12.73
N ARG A 6 27.06 -40.07 12.11
CA ARG A 6 27.77 -39.60 10.92
C ARG A 6 26.87 -39.55 9.68
N GLU A 7 25.97 -40.54 9.52
CA GLU A 7 24.98 -40.53 8.42
C GLU A 7 23.92 -39.47 8.62
N ALA A 8 23.40 -39.26 9.83
CA ALA A 8 22.47 -38.20 10.12
C ALA A 8 23.08 -36.81 9.88
N TYR A 9 24.35 -36.62 10.25
CA TYR A 9 25.07 -35.35 9.97
C TYR A 9 25.33 -35.11 8.47
N ARG A 10 25.66 -36.17 7.71
CA ARG A 10 25.82 -36.10 6.27
C ARG A 10 24.51 -35.75 5.58
N THR A 11 23.40 -36.37 5.97
CA THR A 11 22.05 -36.09 5.45
C THR A 11 21.62 -34.66 5.78
N PHE A 12 21.89 -34.20 7.02
CA PHE A 12 21.56 -32.82 7.45
C PHE A 12 22.39 -31.75 6.70
N VAL A 13 23.67 -32.01 6.44
CA VAL A 13 24.54 -31.09 5.67
C VAL A 13 24.16 -31.06 4.19
N ILE A 14 23.77 -32.21 3.62
CA ILE A 14 23.30 -32.28 2.21
C ILE A 14 21.95 -31.56 2.06
N PHE A 15 21.01 -31.72 3.01
CA PHE A 15 19.74 -30.97 2.98
C PHE A 15 19.93 -29.47 3.15
N ARG A 16 20.85 -29.00 3.99
CA ARG A 16 21.22 -27.60 4.09
C ARG A 16 21.89 -27.06 2.83
N SER A 17 22.72 -27.87 2.17
CA SER A 17 23.39 -27.50 0.91
C SER A 17 22.41 -27.48 -0.27
N LEU A 18 21.44 -28.40 -0.34
CA LEU A 18 20.39 -28.40 -1.36
C LEU A 18 19.37 -27.28 -1.15
N ALA A 19 19.02 -26.93 0.09
CA ALA A 19 18.18 -25.76 0.38
C ALA A 19 18.90 -24.42 0.06
N ALA A 20 20.24 -24.40 0.09
CA ALA A 20 21.04 -23.23 -0.30
C ALA A 20 21.23 -23.12 -1.82
N VAL A 21 21.16 -24.22 -2.58
CA VAL A 21 21.31 -24.24 -4.04
C VAL A 21 19.98 -23.94 -4.75
N PHE A 22 18.83 -24.17 -4.12
CA PHE A 22 17.50 -23.70 -4.59
C PHE A 22 17.08 -22.36 -3.97
N ARG A 23 17.99 -21.47 -3.62
CA ARG A 23 17.68 -20.07 -3.68
C ARG A 23 17.54 -19.71 -5.17
N TYR A 24 16.36 -19.93 -5.71
CA TYR A 24 15.89 -19.15 -6.84
C TYR A 24 16.26 -17.70 -6.49
N THR A 25 17.21 -17.12 -7.21
CA THR A 25 17.49 -15.69 -7.09
C THR A 25 16.21 -14.98 -7.50
N ARG A 26 15.35 -14.70 -6.51
CA ARG A 26 14.16 -13.89 -6.73
C ARG A 26 14.66 -12.60 -7.35
N PRO A 27 14.15 -12.20 -8.50
CA PRO A 27 14.70 -11.06 -9.19
C PRO A 27 14.50 -9.81 -8.32
N ALA A 28 15.62 -9.19 -7.96
CA ALA A 28 15.61 -7.93 -7.21
C ALA A 28 14.79 -6.87 -7.96
N LEU A 29 14.08 -6.03 -7.23
CA LEU A 29 13.47 -4.83 -7.77
C LEU A 29 14.54 -3.75 -7.93
N ASP A 30 14.46 -2.96 -9.00
CA ASP A 30 15.32 -1.77 -9.19
C ASP A 30 14.91 -0.62 -8.26
N PHE A 31 13.72 -0.69 -7.65
CA PHE A 31 13.18 0.27 -6.70
C PHE A 31 13.32 -0.26 -5.27
N ARG A 32 13.81 0.59 -4.37
CA ARG A 32 13.97 0.26 -2.94
C ARG A 32 12.72 0.54 -2.13
N TYR A 33 11.98 1.59 -2.48
CA TYR A 33 10.74 1.97 -1.80
C TYR A 33 9.61 2.15 -2.81
N ILE A 34 8.61 1.26 -2.73
CA ILE A 34 7.40 1.31 -3.55
C ILE A 34 6.21 1.59 -2.64
N ALA A 35 5.42 2.61 -2.97
CA ALA A 35 4.14 2.88 -2.32
C ALA A 35 2.98 2.44 -3.20
N LEU A 36 2.11 1.59 -2.68
CA LEU A 36 0.83 1.24 -3.30
C LEU A 36 -0.23 2.20 -2.76
N GLU A 37 -0.98 2.84 -3.64
CA GLU A 37 -2.05 3.75 -3.20
C GLU A 37 -3.32 3.56 -4.02
N GLY A 38 -4.47 4.01 -3.48
CA GLY A 38 -5.78 3.94 -4.13
C GLY A 38 -6.93 3.95 -3.12
N PRO A 39 -8.17 4.07 -3.56
CA PRO A 39 -9.34 4.18 -2.68
C PRO A 39 -9.55 2.91 -1.83
N PRO A 40 -10.33 3.00 -0.73
CA PRO A 40 -10.73 1.83 0.05
C PRO A 40 -11.41 0.76 -0.81
N GLY A 41 -11.13 -0.52 -0.53
CA GLY A 41 -11.70 -1.65 -1.30
C GLY A 41 -10.97 -1.96 -2.61
N VAL A 42 -9.96 -1.18 -3.02
CA VAL A 42 -9.21 -1.45 -4.26
C VAL A 42 -8.25 -2.64 -4.17
N GLY A 43 -7.84 -3.04 -2.95
CA GLY A 43 -7.00 -4.23 -2.69
C GLY A 43 -5.53 -3.95 -2.41
N LYS A 44 -5.17 -2.75 -1.93
CA LYS A 44 -3.79 -2.33 -1.64
C LYS A 44 -3.02 -3.31 -0.75
N THR A 45 -3.57 -3.59 0.43
CA THR A 45 -2.92 -4.42 1.46
C THR A 45 -2.61 -5.82 0.95
N ALA A 46 -3.61 -6.49 0.37
CA ALA A 46 -3.43 -7.84 -0.19
C ALA A 46 -2.36 -7.86 -1.30
N LEU A 47 -2.33 -6.83 -2.16
CA LEU A 47 -1.33 -6.72 -3.20
C LEU A 47 0.07 -6.42 -2.62
N ALA A 48 0.18 -5.54 -1.60
CA ALA A 48 1.43 -5.23 -0.94
C ALA A 48 2.07 -6.47 -0.32
N GLU A 49 1.31 -7.25 0.42
CA GLU A 49 1.76 -8.49 1.06
C GLU A 49 2.23 -9.52 0.01
N ARG A 50 1.44 -9.72 -1.06
CA ARG A 50 1.80 -10.66 -2.13
C ARG A 50 3.05 -10.24 -2.90
N LEU A 51 3.14 -8.95 -3.27
CA LEU A 51 4.32 -8.42 -3.95
C LEU A 51 5.56 -8.57 -3.07
N ALA A 52 5.48 -8.18 -1.81
CA ALA A 52 6.58 -8.27 -0.87
C ALA A 52 7.06 -9.72 -0.70
N ALA A 53 6.14 -10.66 -0.50
CA ALA A 53 6.47 -12.09 -0.40
C ALA A 53 7.12 -12.63 -1.68
N HIS A 54 6.70 -12.14 -2.87
CA HIS A 54 7.22 -12.62 -4.15
C HIS A 54 8.64 -12.12 -4.44
N VAL A 55 8.99 -10.91 -4.01
CA VAL A 55 10.31 -10.29 -4.25
C VAL A 55 11.23 -10.28 -3.02
N ASP A 56 10.81 -10.89 -1.92
CA ASP A 56 11.53 -10.91 -0.63
C ASP A 56 11.77 -9.49 -0.09
N ALA A 57 10.72 -8.65 -0.13
CA ALA A 57 10.73 -7.29 0.36
C ALA A 57 10.07 -7.18 1.75
N THR A 58 10.38 -6.11 2.48
CA THR A 58 9.68 -5.75 3.70
C THR A 58 8.34 -5.11 3.39
N THR A 59 7.30 -5.47 4.12
CA THR A 59 5.97 -4.86 4.00
C THR A 59 5.75 -3.85 5.11
N VAL A 60 5.21 -2.67 4.77
CA VAL A 60 4.74 -1.67 5.72
C VAL A 60 3.27 -1.40 5.45
N LEU A 61 2.42 -1.80 6.40
CA LEU A 61 0.97 -1.66 6.28
C LEU A 61 0.49 -0.45 7.08
N GLU A 62 -0.53 0.21 6.55
CA GLU A 62 -1.16 1.34 7.20
C GLU A 62 -1.84 0.92 8.51
N GLU A 63 -1.56 1.64 9.59
CA GLU A 63 -2.32 1.53 10.83
C GLU A 63 -3.69 2.20 10.64
N THR A 64 -4.75 1.40 10.70
CA THR A 64 -6.13 1.86 10.50
C THR A 64 -6.88 2.11 11.80
N ASP A 65 -6.33 1.68 12.92
CA ASP A 65 -6.96 1.89 14.24
C ASP A 65 -6.83 3.37 14.64
N ASN A 66 -8.00 4.02 14.73
CA ASN A 66 -8.10 5.44 15.06
C ASN A 66 -9.27 5.66 16.02
N PRO A 67 -9.00 6.07 17.27
CA PRO A 67 -10.02 6.20 18.31
C PRO A 67 -11.08 7.27 18.01
N PHE A 68 -10.81 8.17 17.06
CA PHE A 68 -11.72 9.26 16.70
C PHE A 68 -12.66 8.92 15.53
N LEU A 69 -12.49 7.74 14.90
CA LEU A 69 -13.30 7.37 13.73
C LEU A 69 -14.79 7.22 14.08
N GLY A 70 -15.11 6.67 15.25
CA GLY A 70 -16.50 6.55 15.69
C GLY A 70 -17.21 7.91 15.79
N ASP A 71 -16.52 8.90 16.35
CA ASP A 71 -17.03 10.26 16.49
C ASP A 71 -17.06 11.01 15.15
N PHE A 72 -16.08 10.78 14.28
CA PHE A 72 -16.05 11.31 12.92
C PHE A 72 -17.27 10.84 12.12
N TYR A 73 -17.55 9.55 12.16
CA TYR A 73 -18.69 8.99 11.44
C TYR A 73 -20.05 9.34 12.05
N ALA A 74 -20.06 9.67 13.35
CA ALA A 74 -21.23 10.21 14.02
C ALA A 74 -21.38 11.74 13.78
N GLU A 75 -20.57 12.31 12.89
CA GLU A 75 -20.58 13.74 12.54
C GLU A 75 -20.45 14.68 13.75
N ARG A 76 -19.72 14.25 14.79
CA ARG A 76 -19.52 15.08 15.97
C ARG A 76 -18.63 16.29 15.65
N PRO A 77 -18.93 17.48 16.18
CA PRO A 77 -18.12 18.67 15.96
C PRO A 77 -16.64 18.46 16.33
N GLY A 78 -15.72 18.85 15.46
CA GLY A 78 -14.27 18.74 15.66
C GLY A 78 -13.69 17.32 15.48
N ALA A 79 -14.50 16.28 15.35
CA ALA A 79 -14.01 14.91 15.22
C ALA A 79 -13.27 14.67 13.90
N ALA A 80 -13.63 15.36 12.83
CA ALA A 80 -12.95 15.27 11.55
C ALA A 80 -11.48 15.68 11.65
N LEU A 81 -11.18 16.82 12.28
CA LEU A 81 -9.79 17.26 12.49
C LEU A 81 -9.04 16.32 13.42
N GLN A 82 -9.67 15.85 14.51
CA GLN A 82 -9.02 14.90 15.44
C GLN A 82 -8.64 13.60 14.74
N ALA A 83 -9.55 13.02 13.96
CA ALA A 83 -9.28 11.80 13.20
C ALA A 83 -8.16 12.02 12.16
N GLN A 84 -8.19 13.14 11.45
CA GLN A 84 -7.22 13.47 10.43
C GLN A 84 -5.81 13.69 11.00
N LEU A 85 -5.71 14.43 12.12
CA LEU A 85 -4.42 14.66 12.79
C LEU A 85 -3.85 13.37 13.38
N PHE A 86 -4.69 12.49 13.90
CA PHE A 86 -4.25 11.19 14.41
C PHE A 86 -3.62 10.35 13.30
N PHE A 87 -4.26 10.25 12.14
CA PHE A 87 -3.72 9.54 10.99
C PHE A 87 -2.42 10.18 10.47
N LEU A 88 -2.38 11.50 10.36
CA LEU A 88 -1.19 12.22 9.92
C LEU A 88 0.02 11.92 10.81
N LEU A 89 -0.15 11.98 12.14
CA LEU A 89 0.92 11.72 13.09
C LEU A 89 1.36 10.26 13.10
N ASN A 90 0.43 9.30 12.98
CA ASN A 90 0.77 7.89 12.91
C ASN A 90 1.54 7.57 11.64
N ARG A 91 1.09 8.05 10.48
CA ARG A 91 1.81 7.88 9.21
C ARG A 91 3.21 8.50 9.27
N HIS A 92 3.33 9.68 9.88
CA HIS A 92 4.65 10.32 10.05
C HIS A 92 5.59 9.44 10.89
N ARG A 93 5.13 8.90 12.03
CA ARG A 93 5.93 7.98 12.87
C ARG A 93 6.35 6.72 12.11
N GLN A 94 5.45 6.13 11.33
CA GLN A 94 5.78 4.97 10.50
C GLN A 94 6.85 5.32 9.45
N GLN A 95 6.76 6.49 8.82
CA GLN A 95 7.77 6.96 7.84
C GLN A 95 9.14 7.24 8.48
N GLU A 96 9.18 7.78 9.70
CA GLU A 96 10.43 7.92 10.45
C GLU A 96 11.11 6.56 10.71
N SER A 97 10.32 5.54 11.07
CA SER A 97 10.81 4.17 11.27
C SER A 97 11.37 3.57 9.98
N LEU A 98 10.75 3.82 8.83
CA LEU A 98 11.25 3.40 7.51
C LEU A 98 12.61 4.00 7.20
N ARG A 99 12.77 5.28 7.46
CA ARG A 99 14.04 6.00 7.23
C ARG A 99 15.19 5.44 8.08
N GLN A 100 14.90 4.95 9.29
CA GLN A 100 15.89 4.32 10.17
C GLN A 100 16.22 2.89 9.74
N ALA A 101 15.28 2.16 9.19
CA ALA A 101 15.46 0.78 8.72
C ALA A 101 16.26 0.70 7.40
N ASP A 102 16.33 1.77 6.63
CA ASP A 102 16.95 1.83 5.28
C ASP A 102 18.47 1.59 5.27
N LEU A 103 19.12 1.56 6.44
CA LEU A 103 20.57 1.29 6.54
C LEU A 103 20.95 -0.17 6.25
N PHE A 104 19.99 -1.12 6.17
CA PHE A 104 20.30 -2.56 6.09
C PHE A 104 19.44 -3.35 5.09
N SER A 105 18.56 -2.75 4.27
CA SER A 105 17.44 -3.51 3.80
C SER A 105 17.30 -3.73 2.30
N GLN A 106 16.73 -4.88 2.05
CA GLN A 106 15.85 -5.30 0.98
C GLN A 106 14.84 -4.20 0.61
N ALA A 107 14.23 -4.30 -0.57
CA ALA A 107 13.16 -3.39 -0.99
C ALA A 107 12.01 -3.35 0.04
N THR A 108 11.36 -2.20 0.15
CA THR A 108 10.18 -1.97 1.01
C THR A 108 8.96 -1.71 0.15
N ILE A 109 7.86 -2.38 0.47
CA ILE A 109 6.55 -2.16 -0.15
C ILE A 109 5.57 -1.65 0.92
N CYS A 110 5.09 -0.43 0.73
CA CYS A 110 4.14 0.22 1.62
C CYS A 110 2.75 0.21 0.99
N ASP A 111 1.68 -0.08 1.75
CA ASP A 111 0.31 -0.10 1.24
C ASP A 111 -0.39 1.27 1.34
N TYR A 112 0.38 2.32 1.57
CA TYR A 112 -0.10 3.69 1.51
C TYR A 112 0.98 4.66 1.01
N LEU A 113 0.54 5.80 0.49
CA LEU A 113 1.35 6.97 0.17
C LEU A 113 1.10 8.05 1.25
N PHE A 114 2.16 8.68 1.77
CA PHE A 114 2.00 9.71 2.82
C PHE A 114 1.08 10.85 2.38
N GLU A 115 1.22 11.30 1.14
CA GLU A 115 0.45 12.40 0.55
C GLU A 115 -1.05 12.12 0.42
N LYS A 116 -1.49 10.85 0.54
CA LYS A 116 -2.92 10.51 0.56
C LYS A 116 -3.67 11.22 1.68
N ASP A 117 -2.97 11.52 2.77
CA ASP A 117 -3.54 12.22 3.91
C ASP A 117 -4.24 13.53 3.50
N ARG A 118 -3.66 14.23 2.52
CA ARG A 118 -4.23 15.46 1.95
C ARG A 118 -5.55 15.22 1.24
N ILE A 119 -5.71 14.06 0.56
CA ILE A 119 -6.96 13.71 -0.15
C ILE A 119 -8.12 13.70 0.85
N TYR A 120 -7.91 13.05 2.00
CA TYR A 120 -8.91 12.97 3.05
C TYR A 120 -9.13 14.31 3.76
N ALA A 121 -8.07 15.06 4.03
CA ALA A 121 -8.16 16.38 4.64
C ALA A 121 -9.01 17.35 3.80
N TYR A 122 -8.72 17.45 2.49
CA TYR A 122 -9.50 18.29 1.57
C TYR A 122 -10.95 17.85 1.41
N LEU A 123 -11.26 16.57 1.62
CA LEU A 123 -12.62 16.06 1.50
C LEU A 123 -13.45 16.29 2.77
N ASN A 124 -12.80 16.24 3.94
CA ASN A 124 -13.48 16.10 5.23
C ASN A 124 -13.38 17.32 6.14
N LEU A 125 -12.41 18.21 5.93
CA LEU A 125 -12.19 19.37 6.81
C LEU A 125 -12.83 20.63 6.23
N ASP A 126 -13.37 21.48 7.11
CA ASP A 126 -13.74 22.84 6.73
C ASP A 126 -12.50 23.74 6.55
N ASP A 127 -12.71 24.98 6.09
CA ASP A 127 -11.60 25.88 5.73
C ASP A 127 -10.70 26.21 6.94
N ASN A 128 -11.23 26.33 8.15
CA ASN A 128 -10.46 26.63 9.35
C ASN A 128 -9.61 25.43 9.79
N ASP A 129 -10.23 24.26 9.86
CA ASP A 129 -9.59 23.00 10.21
C ASP A 129 -8.54 22.63 9.16
N LEU A 130 -8.85 22.85 7.88
CA LEU A 130 -7.93 22.60 6.78
C LEU A 130 -6.69 23.51 6.84
N PHE A 131 -6.86 24.78 7.23
CA PHE A 131 -5.73 25.69 7.43
C PHE A 131 -4.78 25.20 8.52
N ILE A 132 -5.31 24.74 9.65
CA ILE A 132 -4.51 24.19 10.77
C ILE A 132 -3.80 22.92 10.31
N TYR A 133 -4.53 22.01 9.66
CA TYR A 133 -4.00 20.76 9.12
C TYR A 133 -2.84 21.02 8.16
N GLN A 134 -2.99 21.93 7.20
CA GLN A 134 -1.97 22.24 6.19
C GLN A 134 -0.65 22.70 6.83
N ARG A 135 -0.71 23.51 7.89
CA ARG A 135 0.49 23.97 8.62
C ARG A 135 1.25 22.82 9.27
N LEU A 136 0.52 21.88 9.87
CA LEU A 136 1.12 20.69 10.46
C LEU A 136 1.66 19.74 9.39
N TYR A 137 0.90 19.53 8.32
CA TYR A 137 1.33 18.70 7.20
C TYR A 137 2.64 19.21 6.56
N GLU A 138 2.76 20.51 6.28
CA GLU A 138 3.96 21.12 5.72
C GLU A 138 5.19 20.94 6.61
N LEU A 139 5.01 20.94 7.92
CA LEU A 139 6.08 20.71 8.89
C LEU A 139 6.55 19.25 8.86
N LEU A 140 5.60 18.32 8.94
CA LEU A 140 5.86 16.88 9.04
C LEU A 140 6.35 16.27 7.72
N ALA A 141 5.83 16.73 6.58
CA ALA A 141 6.18 16.22 5.27
C ALA A 141 7.66 16.45 4.86
N ARG A 142 8.36 17.36 5.52
CA ARG A 142 9.78 17.67 5.21
C ARG A 142 10.72 16.48 5.46
N ASP A 143 10.37 15.64 6.42
CA ASP A 143 11.20 14.53 6.87
C ASP A 143 10.72 13.17 6.34
N VAL A 144 9.69 13.15 5.51
CA VAL A 144 9.14 11.93 4.93
C VAL A 144 9.95 11.51 3.70
N ALA A 145 10.29 10.22 3.64
CA ALA A 145 10.94 9.65 2.48
C ALA A 145 9.98 9.58 1.28
N LEU A 146 10.43 10.04 0.12
CA LEU A 146 9.67 9.86 -1.12
C LEU A 146 9.86 8.43 -1.65
N PRO A 147 8.80 7.76 -2.12
CA PRO A 147 8.94 6.47 -2.78
C PRO A 147 9.68 6.62 -4.12
N ASP A 148 10.41 5.58 -4.50
CA ASP A 148 11.05 5.51 -5.83
C ASP A 148 10.01 5.30 -6.93
N LEU A 149 8.87 4.67 -6.58
CA LEU A 149 7.75 4.39 -7.46
C LEU A 149 6.44 4.41 -6.66
N VAL A 150 5.44 5.06 -7.22
CA VAL A 150 4.05 4.93 -6.75
C VAL A 150 3.27 4.05 -7.72
N VAL A 151 2.56 3.06 -7.18
CA VAL A 151 1.60 2.24 -7.91
C VAL A 151 0.20 2.62 -7.47
N TYR A 152 -0.49 3.38 -8.31
CA TYR A 152 -1.86 3.80 -8.05
C TYR A 152 -2.85 2.76 -8.60
N LEU A 153 -3.59 2.15 -7.69
CA LEU A 153 -4.64 1.18 -8.00
C LEU A 153 -5.96 1.91 -8.16
N GLN A 154 -6.62 1.73 -9.29
CA GLN A 154 -7.93 2.31 -9.56
C GLN A 154 -8.97 1.24 -9.88
N ALA A 155 -10.23 1.53 -9.59
CA ALA A 155 -11.38 0.72 -9.95
C ALA A 155 -12.64 1.59 -10.06
N PRO A 156 -13.68 1.16 -10.81
CA PRO A 156 -14.98 1.81 -10.79
C PRO A 156 -15.60 1.82 -9.38
N THR A 157 -16.31 2.90 -9.05
CA THR A 157 -16.93 3.09 -7.73
C THR A 157 -17.88 1.95 -7.35
N GLU A 158 -18.63 1.40 -8.32
CA GLU A 158 -19.54 0.27 -8.12
C GLU A 158 -18.80 -0.97 -7.63
N LEU A 159 -17.61 -1.23 -8.21
CA LEU A 159 -16.77 -2.36 -7.81
C LEU A 159 -16.16 -2.15 -6.42
N LEU A 160 -15.71 -0.94 -6.11
CA LEU A 160 -15.22 -0.59 -4.76
C LEU A 160 -16.31 -0.83 -3.72
N ASN A 161 -17.53 -0.32 -3.95
CA ASN A 161 -18.68 -0.53 -3.08
C ASN A 161 -19.04 -2.01 -2.92
N LYS A 162 -18.97 -2.79 -4.01
CA LYS A 162 -19.19 -4.25 -3.96
C LYS A 162 -18.15 -4.95 -3.09
N ARG A 163 -16.86 -4.63 -3.27
CA ARG A 163 -15.76 -5.24 -2.50
C ARG A 163 -15.83 -4.87 -1.02
N LEU A 164 -16.15 -3.60 -0.71
CA LEU A 164 -16.32 -3.14 0.66
C LEU A 164 -17.46 -3.87 1.37
N ARG A 165 -18.63 -4.02 0.72
CA ARG A 165 -19.76 -4.77 1.29
C ARG A 165 -19.43 -6.24 1.55
N ALA A 166 -18.67 -6.88 0.67
CA ALA A 166 -18.28 -8.27 0.86
C ALA A 166 -17.35 -8.44 2.07
N ARG A 167 -16.38 -7.53 2.24
CA ARG A 167 -15.45 -7.53 3.38
C ARG A 167 -16.14 -7.26 4.71
N GLU A 168 -17.14 -6.38 4.73
CA GLU A 168 -17.88 -5.97 5.92
C GLU A 168 -18.87 -7.03 6.41
N ALA A 169 -19.30 -7.94 5.53
CA ALA A 169 -20.12 -9.08 5.94
C ALA A 169 -19.33 -10.04 6.87
N GLU A 170 -18.00 -9.95 6.86
CA GLU A 170 -17.08 -10.76 7.66
C GLU A 170 -16.61 -10.06 8.95
N ALA A 171 -16.83 -8.76 9.09
CA ALA A 171 -16.39 -7.97 10.24
C ALA A 171 -17.45 -6.94 10.64
N ASP A 172 -17.64 -6.75 11.96
CA ASP A 172 -18.54 -5.74 12.56
C ASP A 172 -17.96 -4.31 12.42
N ALA A 173 -17.52 -3.96 11.20
CA ALA A 173 -16.82 -2.74 10.91
C ALA A 173 -17.78 -1.64 10.40
N TYR A 174 -17.45 -0.38 10.72
CA TYR A 174 -18.19 0.78 10.24
C TYR A 174 -18.23 0.84 8.70
N ARG A 175 -19.39 1.17 8.15
CA ARG A 175 -19.65 1.24 6.70
C ARG A 175 -19.53 2.68 6.18
N PRO A 176 -18.53 3.02 5.36
CA PRO A 176 -18.54 4.26 4.63
C PRO A 176 -19.79 4.35 3.74
N ASN A 177 -20.45 5.50 3.75
CA ASN A 177 -21.58 5.76 2.85
C ASN A 177 -21.12 5.60 1.38
N PRO A 178 -21.87 4.87 0.51
CA PRO A 178 -21.54 4.72 -0.91
C PRO A 178 -21.30 6.03 -1.66
N ALA A 179 -22.02 7.10 -1.30
CA ALA A 179 -21.83 8.43 -1.86
C ALA A 179 -20.49 9.05 -1.41
N TYR A 180 -20.03 8.76 -0.19
CA TYR A 180 -18.70 9.15 0.28
C TYR A 180 -17.59 8.43 -0.49
N ILE A 181 -17.75 7.12 -0.74
CA ILE A 181 -16.79 6.36 -1.56
C ILE A 181 -16.70 6.91 -2.98
N GLN A 182 -17.81 7.36 -3.56
CA GLN A 182 -17.80 8.02 -4.87
C GLN A 182 -16.96 9.30 -4.84
N LYS A 183 -17.24 10.22 -3.90
CA LYS A 183 -16.48 11.47 -3.75
C LYS A 183 -14.99 11.21 -3.50
N LEU A 184 -14.69 10.23 -2.68
CA LEU A 184 -13.32 9.86 -2.37
C LEU A 184 -12.61 9.29 -3.61
N ASN A 185 -13.26 8.43 -4.39
CA ASN A 185 -12.70 7.88 -5.63
C ASN A 185 -12.41 8.99 -6.66
N GLU A 186 -13.33 9.95 -6.82
CA GLU A 186 -13.13 11.13 -7.65
C GLU A 186 -11.95 12.00 -7.17
N ALA A 187 -11.82 12.19 -5.85
CA ALA A 187 -10.69 12.92 -5.26
C ALA A 187 -9.35 12.20 -5.49
N TYR A 188 -9.32 10.87 -5.40
CA TYR A 188 -8.14 10.06 -5.75
C TYR A 188 -7.76 10.22 -7.22
N GLN A 189 -8.73 10.12 -8.14
CA GLN A 189 -8.50 10.31 -9.58
C GLN A 189 -7.94 11.70 -9.87
N HIS A 190 -8.52 12.74 -9.28
CA HIS A 190 -8.05 14.11 -9.43
C HIS A 190 -6.62 14.28 -8.89
N PHE A 191 -6.32 13.75 -7.70
CA PHE A 191 -4.98 13.83 -7.11
C PHE A 191 -3.94 13.15 -8.01
N PHE A 192 -4.19 11.91 -8.44
CA PHE A 192 -3.23 11.15 -9.24
C PHE A 192 -3.12 11.63 -10.68
N PHE A 193 -4.14 12.29 -11.22
CA PHE A 193 -4.05 12.95 -12.53
C PHE A 193 -2.99 14.07 -12.53
N HIS A 194 -2.80 14.75 -11.39
CA HIS A 194 -1.82 15.83 -11.23
C HIS A 194 -0.53 15.37 -10.53
N TYR A 195 -0.42 14.12 -10.17
CA TYR A 195 0.74 13.62 -9.45
C TYR A 195 1.98 13.54 -10.35
N ALA A 196 3.08 14.18 -9.90
CA ALA A 196 4.34 14.25 -10.65
C ALA A 196 5.59 14.18 -9.74
N ALA A 197 5.41 13.89 -8.44
CA ALA A 197 6.53 13.90 -7.48
C ALA A 197 7.53 12.76 -7.75
N THR A 198 7.02 11.58 -8.12
CA THR A 198 7.82 10.39 -8.42
C THR A 198 7.22 9.65 -9.62
N PRO A 199 7.90 8.65 -10.20
CA PRO A 199 7.31 7.77 -11.21
C PRO A 199 5.98 7.18 -10.74
N LEU A 200 5.00 7.12 -11.63
CA LEU A 200 3.64 6.66 -11.34
C LEU A 200 3.21 5.55 -12.29
N LEU A 201 2.89 4.37 -11.74
CA LEU A 201 2.22 3.30 -12.45
C LEU A 201 0.74 3.27 -12.07
N VAL A 202 -0.15 3.62 -12.98
CA VAL A 202 -1.60 3.54 -12.80
C VAL A 202 -2.09 2.17 -13.24
N VAL A 203 -2.72 1.43 -12.32
CA VAL A 203 -3.17 0.05 -12.54
C VAL A 203 -4.67 -0.06 -12.41
N GLU A 204 -5.35 -0.47 -13.47
CA GLU A 204 -6.77 -0.79 -13.44
C GLU A 204 -7.00 -2.16 -12.80
N THR A 205 -7.76 -2.21 -11.71
CA THR A 205 -7.93 -3.44 -10.90
C THR A 205 -9.25 -4.16 -11.11
N SER A 206 -10.09 -3.74 -12.07
CA SER A 206 -11.40 -4.36 -12.30
C SER A 206 -11.31 -5.84 -12.67
N GLN A 207 -10.26 -6.18 -13.39
CA GLN A 207 -10.01 -7.55 -13.86
C GLN A 207 -8.80 -8.19 -13.20
N LEU A 208 -8.21 -7.52 -12.21
CA LEU A 208 -7.05 -8.01 -11.50
C LEU A 208 -7.50 -8.96 -10.40
N ASP A 209 -7.16 -10.23 -10.53
CA ASP A 209 -7.33 -11.18 -9.45
C ASP A 209 -6.22 -10.98 -8.42
N LEU A 210 -6.53 -10.17 -7.40
CA LEU A 210 -5.59 -9.83 -6.33
C LEU A 210 -5.33 -11.00 -5.37
N THR A 211 -6.17 -12.05 -5.43
CA THR A 211 -6.09 -13.24 -4.56
C THR A 211 -5.71 -14.51 -5.30
N GLY A 212 -5.70 -14.47 -6.64
CA GLY A 212 -5.55 -15.61 -7.53
C GLY A 212 -4.11 -15.95 -7.96
N SER A 213 -3.94 -16.24 -9.24
CA SER A 213 -2.72 -16.82 -9.78
C SER A 213 -1.48 -15.91 -9.71
N ASP A 214 -0.30 -16.51 -9.61
CA ASP A 214 0.99 -15.82 -9.65
C ASP A 214 1.29 -15.18 -11.03
N ASP A 215 0.65 -15.66 -12.09
CA ASP A 215 0.80 -15.11 -13.46
C ASP A 215 0.45 -13.61 -13.53
N THR A 216 -0.62 -13.21 -12.83
CA THR A 216 -1.07 -11.81 -12.77
C THR A 216 -0.06 -10.94 -12.02
N LEU A 217 0.51 -11.51 -10.95
CA LEU A 217 1.53 -10.84 -10.15
C LEU A 217 2.84 -10.68 -10.95
N ASP A 218 3.24 -11.72 -11.67
CA ASP A 218 4.43 -11.70 -12.54
C ASP A 218 4.32 -10.64 -13.64
N ASP A 219 3.13 -10.51 -14.23
CA ASP A 219 2.90 -9.49 -15.27
C ASP A 219 2.94 -8.07 -14.68
N LEU A 220 2.35 -7.84 -13.51
CA LEU A 220 2.47 -6.58 -12.80
C LEU A 220 3.93 -6.26 -12.43
N LEU A 221 4.69 -7.25 -11.96
CA LEU A 221 6.12 -7.09 -11.67
C LEU A 221 6.94 -6.72 -12.90
N LYS A 222 6.60 -7.26 -14.09
CA LYS A 222 7.22 -6.83 -15.36
C LYS A 222 6.93 -5.36 -15.65
N GLN A 223 5.69 -4.89 -15.37
CA GLN A 223 5.35 -3.48 -15.53
C GLN A 223 6.14 -2.60 -14.55
N ILE A 224 6.23 -3.00 -13.28
CA ILE A 224 7.00 -2.31 -12.25
C ILE A 224 8.48 -2.22 -12.66
N ARG A 225 9.12 -3.33 -13.02
CA ARG A 225 10.53 -3.35 -13.47
C ARG A 225 10.76 -2.52 -14.73
N GLY A 226 9.78 -2.49 -15.62
CA GLY A 226 9.85 -1.68 -16.85
C GLY A 226 9.56 -0.20 -16.65
N MET A 227 9.29 0.25 -15.41
CA MET A 227 9.03 1.66 -15.14
C MET A 227 10.29 2.51 -15.33
N GLY A 228 10.10 3.66 -15.94
CA GLY A 228 11.04 4.75 -16.02
C GLY A 228 10.44 6.00 -15.36
N ARG A 229 10.85 7.19 -15.82
CA ARG A 229 10.26 8.46 -15.37
C ARG A 229 8.86 8.66 -15.94
N GLY A 230 8.03 9.46 -15.23
CA GLY A 230 6.70 9.86 -15.66
C GLY A 230 5.62 8.84 -15.31
N THR A 231 4.49 8.93 -16.00
CA THR A 231 3.30 8.11 -15.73
C THR A 231 3.10 7.06 -16.79
N ARG A 232 2.78 5.84 -16.38
CA ARG A 232 2.37 4.73 -17.24
C ARG A 232 1.04 4.17 -16.77
N TYR A 233 0.19 3.78 -17.73
CA TYR A 233 -1.09 3.12 -17.47
C TYR A 233 -0.99 1.64 -17.83
N TYR A 234 -1.52 0.79 -16.95
CA TYR A 234 -1.56 -0.65 -17.15
C TYR A 234 -2.97 -1.19 -16.89
N VAL A 235 -3.52 -1.86 -17.89
CA VAL A 235 -4.78 -2.59 -17.81
C VAL A 235 -4.44 -4.07 -17.96
N PRO A 236 -4.58 -4.88 -16.91
CA PRO A 236 -4.33 -6.33 -16.97
C PRO A 236 -5.24 -6.98 -18.01
N ARG A 237 -4.69 -7.88 -18.81
CA ARG A 237 -5.47 -8.66 -19.77
C ARG A 237 -6.06 -9.86 -19.05
N THR A 238 -7.38 -10.05 -19.13
CA THR A 238 -8.01 -11.35 -18.80
C THR A 238 -7.49 -12.38 -19.81
N ARG A 239 -6.78 -13.38 -19.32
CA ARG A 239 -6.62 -14.60 -20.14
C ARG A 239 -7.96 -15.31 -20.10
N GLY A 240 -8.67 -15.31 -21.25
CA GLY A 240 -9.86 -16.12 -21.48
C GLY A 240 -9.52 -17.61 -21.45
#